data_b7fb7036eb7e9f1b78756f7197ddd4e6
#
_entry.id   b7fb7036eb7e9f1b78756f7197ddd4e6
#
_cell.length_a   1.000
_cell.length_b   1.000
_cell.length_c   1.000
_cell.angle_alpha   90.00
_cell.angle_beta   90.00
_cell.angle_gamma   90.00
#
_symmetry.space_group_name_H-M   'P 1'
#
loop_
_entity.id
_entity.type
_entity.pdbx_description
1 polymer ?
#
loop_
_entity_poly.entity_id
_entity_poly.type
_entity_poly.pdbx_seq_one_letter_code
_entity_poly.pdbx_strand_id
1 'polypeptide(L)'
;MDNIKISIILPVFNEEKYIQTTLDSIFNQDFKDFEVIVIDDGSTDDTLKIVEEKFKNSTIPHNIVHQENKGVSSARNKGISLASGEYIVFLDGDDYILTNHLSQLYNPDHDFSLVQLVKKQNNDLTKPYFYKCGEINTKDFIKLELEMKIPFNFVQLSYKTDIIKKHNLKFREDVNYGEDTDFAIKALSYGNSVKISNEITYYYMQHEESLINTSKLKRFDYIPVLEDLAQFFKEKNQDDLAELIYTSRIPKAIFGNMNYFFYNEYNYDDVINKMNELDLFRKLSKFKGDKKFSFKIKLFLLNPNLYYIIWKKFKNSI
;
A
#
# COMPACT_ATOMS: atom_id res chain seq x y z
N MET A 1 8.12 -18.81 -26.90
CA MET A 1 7.75 -18.47 -25.53
C MET A 1 6.63 -17.47 -25.66
N ASP A 2 5.46 -17.77 -25.14
CA ASP A 2 4.33 -16.86 -25.18
C ASP A 2 4.75 -15.58 -24.46
N ASN A 3 4.42 -14.44 -25.06
CA ASN A 3 4.86 -13.14 -24.55
C ASN A 3 3.97 -12.78 -23.34
N ILE A 4 4.41 -13.16 -22.12
CA ILE A 4 3.71 -12.86 -20.87
C ILE A 4 3.59 -11.33 -20.72
N LYS A 5 2.36 -10.86 -20.57
CA LYS A 5 2.06 -9.43 -20.44
C LYS A 5 2.04 -8.98 -18.98
N ILE A 6 1.51 -9.82 -18.10
CA ILE A 6 1.38 -9.50 -16.67
C ILE A 6 1.95 -10.64 -15.82
N SER A 7 2.79 -10.31 -14.85
CA SER A 7 3.15 -11.20 -13.74
C SER A 7 2.36 -10.80 -12.49
N ILE A 8 1.49 -11.70 -12.03
CA ILE A 8 0.83 -11.54 -10.72
C ILE A 8 1.78 -12.07 -9.65
N ILE A 9 2.19 -11.22 -8.72
CA ILE A 9 2.96 -11.62 -7.54
C ILE A 9 2.00 -11.81 -6.38
N LEU A 10 1.93 -13.02 -5.85
CA LEU A 10 1.03 -13.47 -4.80
C LEU A 10 1.85 -13.98 -3.60
N PRO A 11 2.23 -13.11 -2.64
CA PRO A 11 2.79 -13.55 -1.38
C PRO A 11 1.70 -14.19 -0.53
N VAL A 12 2.00 -15.32 0.13
CA VAL A 12 1.07 -16.01 1.02
C VAL A 12 1.77 -16.46 2.30
N PHE A 13 1.07 -16.37 3.44
CA PHE A 13 1.52 -16.88 4.73
C PHE A 13 0.34 -17.17 5.65
N ASN A 14 0.03 -18.44 5.91
CA ASN A 14 -1.06 -18.90 6.77
C ASN A 14 -2.44 -18.33 6.36
N GLU A 15 -2.78 -18.49 5.07
CA GLU A 15 -4.00 -17.98 4.44
C GLU A 15 -4.99 -19.10 4.07
N GLU A 16 -4.93 -20.27 4.71
CA GLU A 16 -5.77 -21.44 4.36
C GLU A 16 -7.27 -21.12 4.26
N LYS A 17 -7.75 -20.14 5.06
CA LYS A 17 -9.15 -19.72 5.09
C LYS A 17 -9.57 -18.89 3.86
N TYR A 18 -8.64 -18.22 3.22
CA TYR A 18 -8.93 -17.16 2.23
C TYR A 18 -8.37 -17.49 0.84
N ILE A 19 -7.22 -18.13 0.77
CA ILE A 19 -6.43 -18.34 -0.45
C ILE A 19 -7.24 -18.99 -1.58
N GLN A 20 -8.21 -19.86 -1.28
CA GLN A 20 -9.06 -20.48 -2.31
C GLN A 20 -9.85 -19.41 -3.09
N THR A 21 -10.42 -18.41 -2.39
CA THR A 21 -11.17 -17.32 -3.04
C THR A 21 -10.26 -16.45 -3.90
N THR A 22 -9.06 -16.16 -3.42
CA THR A 22 -8.03 -15.40 -4.15
C THR A 22 -7.65 -16.14 -5.44
N LEU A 23 -7.33 -17.44 -5.35
CA LEU A 23 -6.98 -18.26 -6.52
C LEU A 23 -8.15 -18.35 -7.51
N ASP A 24 -9.38 -18.58 -7.04
CA ASP A 24 -10.55 -18.59 -7.91
C ASP A 24 -10.71 -17.29 -8.68
N SER A 25 -10.45 -16.15 -8.06
CA SER A 25 -10.50 -14.85 -8.70
C SER A 25 -9.43 -14.66 -9.79
N ILE A 26 -8.23 -15.23 -9.59
CA ILE A 26 -7.15 -15.25 -10.60
C ILE A 26 -7.53 -16.14 -11.78
N PHE A 27 -8.03 -17.34 -11.53
CA PHE A 27 -8.39 -18.29 -12.58
C PHE A 27 -9.55 -17.81 -13.47
N ASN A 28 -10.41 -16.92 -12.93
CA ASN A 28 -11.56 -16.36 -13.62
C ASN A 28 -11.24 -15.07 -14.41
N GLN A 29 -9.97 -14.65 -14.54
CA GLN A 29 -9.63 -13.47 -15.32
C GLN A 29 -9.97 -13.61 -16.79
N ASP A 30 -10.52 -12.55 -17.42
CA ASP A 30 -10.81 -12.48 -18.85
C ASP A 30 -9.54 -12.32 -19.71
N PHE A 31 -8.52 -11.67 -19.18
CA PHE A 31 -7.20 -11.54 -19.76
C PHE A 31 -6.41 -12.85 -19.58
N LYS A 32 -5.70 -13.33 -20.62
CA LYS A 32 -5.07 -14.66 -20.59
C LYS A 32 -3.53 -14.66 -20.68
N ASP A 33 -2.93 -13.54 -21.11
CA ASP A 33 -1.47 -13.44 -21.30
C ASP A 33 -0.77 -13.08 -19.99
N PHE A 34 -0.95 -13.89 -18.94
CA PHE A 34 -0.35 -13.65 -17.64
C PHE A 34 0.26 -14.89 -17.02
N GLU A 35 1.16 -14.69 -16.09
CA GLU A 35 1.69 -15.72 -15.18
C GLU A 35 1.35 -15.41 -13.73
N VAL A 36 1.40 -16.44 -12.89
CA VAL A 36 1.24 -16.30 -11.44
C VAL A 36 2.49 -16.77 -10.73
N ILE A 37 3.03 -15.92 -9.86
CA ILE A 37 4.21 -16.19 -9.04
C ILE A 37 3.75 -16.20 -7.60
N VAL A 38 3.56 -17.40 -7.04
CA VAL A 38 3.19 -17.59 -5.65
C VAL A 38 4.46 -17.73 -4.81
N ILE A 39 4.59 -16.90 -3.79
CA ILE A 39 5.67 -17.01 -2.81
C ILE A 39 5.07 -17.35 -1.45
N ASP A 40 5.20 -18.60 -1.06
CA ASP A 40 4.83 -19.05 0.27
C ASP A 40 5.95 -18.72 1.26
N ASP A 41 5.66 -17.80 2.16
CA ASP A 41 6.61 -17.28 3.15
C ASP A 41 6.63 -18.14 4.43
N GLY A 42 6.69 -19.47 4.26
CA GLY A 42 6.83 -20.42 5.36
C GLY A 42 5.51 -20.73 6.07
N SER A 43 4.42 -20.91 5.33
CA SER A 43 3.12 -21.32 5.91
C SER A 43 3.23 -22.64 6.66
N THR A 44 2.50 -22.72 7.77
CA THR A 44 2.42 -23.89 8.66
C THR A 44 1.04 -24.56 8.66
N ASP A 45 0.08 -23.95 7.95
CA ASP A 45 -1.27 -24.43 7.71
C ASP A 45 -1.39 -25.07 6.31
N ASP A 46 -2.62 -25.34 5.84
CA ASP A 46 -2.85 -25.97 4.53
C ASP A 46 -2.69 -25.01 3.33
N THR A 47 -2.23 -23.77 3.52
CA THR A 47 -2.10 -22.74 2.44
C THR A 47 -1.34 -23.26 1.23
N LEU A 48 -0.11 -23.74 1.42
CA LEU A 48 0.75 -24.21 0.32
C LEU A 48 0.10 -25.41 -0.42
N LYS A 49 -0.47 -26.34 0.30
CA LYS A 49 -1.16 -27.49 -0.25
C LYS A 49 -2.36 -27.08 -1.14
N ILE A 50 -3.17 -26.12 -0.70
CA ILE A 50 -4.31 -25.58 -1.47
C ILE A 50 -3.80 -24.93 -2.77
N VAL A 51 -2.72 -24.18 -2.70
CA VAL A 51 -2.08 -23.55 -3.87
C VAL A 51 -1.61 -24.62 -4.85
N GLU A 52 -0.82 -25.60 -4.40
CA GLU A 52 -0.30 -26.68 -5.25
C GLU A 52 -1.42 -27.51 -5.91
N GLU A 53 -2.46 -27.86 -5.16
CA GLU A 53 -3.63 -28.58 -5.69
C GLU A 53 -4.34 -27.78 -6.77
N LYS A 54 -4.50 -26.44 -6.58
CA LYS A 54 -5.16 -25.57 -7.55
C LYS A 54 -4.39 -25.46 -8.87
N PHE A 55 -3.08 -25.38 -8.82
CA PHE A 55 -2.22 -25.25 -10.01
C PHE A 55 -1.86 -26.59 -10.67
N LYS A 56 -2.09 -27.74 -10.03
CA LYS A 56 -1.66 -29.08 -10.49
C LYS A 56 -2.02 -29.40 -11.95
N ASN A 57 -3.17 -28.96 -12.42
CA ASN A 57 -3.64 -29.20 -13.79
C ASN A 57 -3.90 -27.85 -14.52
N SER A 58 -3.31 -26.78 -14.07
CA SER A 58 -3.48 -25.46 -14.65
C SER A 58 -2.68 -25.31 -15.93
N THR A 59 -3.29 -24.66 -16.92
CA THR A 59 -2.60 -24.18 -18.13
C THR A 59 -2.04 -22.78 -17.98
N ILE A 60 -2.34 -22.09 -16.88
CA ILE A 60 -1.78 -20.78 -16.56
C ILE A 60 -0.29 -20.95 -16.21
N PRO A 61 0.63 -20.25 -16.89
CA PRO A 61 2.03 -20.24 -16.50
C PRO A 61 2.17 -19.82 -15.03
N HIS A 62 2.90 -20.60 -14.26
CA HIS A 62 3.05 -20.30 -12.83
C HIS A 62 4.39 -20.75 -12.27
N ASN A 63 4.76 -20.12 -11.16
CA ASN A 63 5.92 -20.47 -10.36
C ASN A 63 5.51 -20.45 -8.87
N ILE A 64 5.64 -21.58 -8.19
CA ILE A 64 5.35 -21.69 -6.75
C ILE A 64 6.67 -21.88 -6.03
N VAL A 65 6.99 -20.95 -5.13
CA VAL A 65 8.25 -20.96 -4.37
C VAL A 65 7.93 -20.94 -2.88
N HIS A 66 8.44 -21.90 -2.16
CA HIS A 66 8.43 -21.91 -0.70
C HIS A 66 9.75 -21.33 -0.17
N GLN A 67 9.69 -20.48 0.84
CA GLN A 67 10.85 -19.95 1.57
C GLN A 67 10.62 -20.01 3.08
N GLU A 68 11.69 -19.94 3.88
CA GLU A 68 11.55 -19.67 5.31
C GLU A 68 10.91 -18.29 5.52
N ASN A 69 10.09 -18.13 6.56
CA ASN A 69 9.42 -16.87 6.84
C ASN A 69 10.44 -15.73 7.04
N LYS A 70 10.38 -14.76 6.13
CA LYS A 70 11.21 -13.54 6.12
C LYS A 70 10.38 -12.28 6.00
N GLY A 71 9.06 -12.40 6.01
CA GLY A 71 8.10 -11.31 5.90
C GLY A 71 7.69 -10.98 4.47
N VAL A 72 6.54 -10.34 4.35
CA VAL A 72 5.86 -10.05 3.08
C VAL A 72 6.73 -9.27 2.09
N SER A 73 7.57 -8.34 2.56
CA SER A 73 8.51 -7.58 1.73
C SER A 73 9.51 -8.50 1.02
N SER A 74 10.07 -9.47 1.75
CA SER A 74 10.99 -10.46 1.20
C SER A 74 10.29 -11.35 0.15
N ALA A 75 9.07 -11.80 0.44
CA ALA A 75 8.26 -12.57 -0.49
C ALA A 75 7.96 -11.78 -1.78
N ARG A 76 7.53 -10.50 -1.65
CA ARG A 76 7.30 -9.63 -2.81
C ARG A 76 8.58 -9.39 -3.63
N ASN A 77 9.72 -9.17 -2.97
CA ASN A 77 11.02 -9.01 -3.64
C ASN A 77 11.44 -10.27 -4.39
N LYS A 78 11.21 -11.45 -3.82
CA LYS A 78 11.44 -12.73 -4.49
C LYS A 78 10.55 -12.85 -5.73
N GLY A 79 9.26 -12.51 -5.63
CA GLY A 79 8.33 -12.47 -6.76
C GLY A 79 8.80 -11.54 -7.87
N ILE A 80 9.23 -10.31 -7.54
CA ILE A 80 9.79 -9.35 -8.51
C ILE A 80 10.98 -9.95 -9.28
N SER A 81 11.84 -10.70 -8.59
CA SER A 81 13.04 -11.30 -9.23
C SER A 81 12.68 -12.38 -10.24
N LEU A 82 11.53 -13.02 -10.12
CA LEU A 82 11.05 -14.11 -10.97
C LEU A 82 10.12 -13.63 -12.08
N ALA A 83 9.54 -12.44 -11.94
CA ALA A 83 8.58 -11.87 -12.89
C ALA A 83 9.17 -11.76 -14.30
N SER A 84 8.43 -12.26 -15.32
CA SER A 84 8.81 -12.21 -16.74
C SER A 84 7.87 -11.33 -17.58
N GLY A 85 6.71 -10.96 -17.05
CA GLY A 85 5.72 -10.13 -17.72
C GLY A 85 6.17 -8.69 -17.96
N GLU A 86 5.55 -8.03 -18.94
CA GLU A 86 5.77 -6.61 -19.22
C GLU A 86 5.38 -5.70 -18.04
N TYR A 87 4.39 -6.16 -17.26
CA TYR A 87 3.90 -5.48 -16.05
C TYR A 87 3.87 -6.44 -14.87
N ILE A 88 4.08 -5.87 -13.69
CA ILE A 88 3.89 -6.55 -12.41
C ILE A 88 2.60 -6.03 -11.75
N VAL A 89 1.81 -6.95 -11.22
CA VAL A 89 0.63 -6.69 -10.39
C VAL A 89 0.81 -7.44 -9.07
N PHE A 90 0.51 -6.79 -7.97
CA PHE A 90 0.53 -7.41 -6.64
C PHE A 90 -0.89 -7.76 -6.20
N LEU A 91 -1.05 -8.94 -5.63
CA LEU A 91 -2.31 -9.39 -5.03
C LEU A 91 -1.98 -10.09 -3.71
N ASP A 92 -2.57 -9.64 -2.62
CA ASP A 92 -2.36 -10.27 -1.31
C ASP A 92 -3.24 -11.54 -1.18
N GLY A 93 -2.77 -12.54 -0.40
CA GLY A 93 -3.34 -13.89 -0.34
C GLY A 93 -4.74 -13.97 0.27
N ASP A 94 -5.20 -12.93 0.94
CA ASP A 94 -6.52 -12.79 1.56
C ASP A 94 -7.49 -11.90 0.77
N ASP A 95 -7.04 -11.28 -0.35
CA ASP A 95 -7.82 -10.38 -1.19
C ASP A 95 -8.38 -11.10 -2.43
N TYR A 96 -9.30 -10.46 -3.16
CA TYR A 96 -9.76 -10.97 -4.46
C TYR A 96 -10.00 -9.86 -5.48
N ILE A 97 -9.97 -10.26 -6.76
CA ILE A 97 -10.09 -9.37 -7.91
C ILE A 97 -11.27 -9.77 -8.80
N LEU A 98 -11.89 -8.82 -9.49
CA LEU A 98 -12.95 -9.12 -10.46
C LEU A 98 -12.36 -9.63 -11.77
N THR A 99 -13.22 -10.28 -12.57
CA THR A 99 -12.86 -10.94 -13.83
C THR A 99 -12.11 -10.03 -14.81
N ASN A 100 -12.41 -8.73 -14.83
CA ASN A 100 -11.81 -7.74 -15.72
C ASN A 100 -10.61 -6.99 -15.12
N HIS A 101 -10.05 -7.43 -13.99
CA HIS A 101 -9.00 -6.70 -13.28
C HIS A 101 -7.73 -6.56 -14.13
N LEU A 102 -7.25 -7.67 -14.69
CA LEU A 102 -6.02 -7.64 -15.48
C LEU A 102 -6.20 -6.90 -16.80
N SER A 103 -7.35 -7.04 -17.47
CA SER A 103 -7.63 -6.30 -18.69
C SER A 103 -7.73 -4.78 -18.46
N GLN A 104 -8.18 -4.33 -17.28
CA GLN A 104 -8.17 -2.92 -16.90
C GLN A 104 -6.75 -2.40 -16.56
N LEU A 105 -5.86 -3.26 -16.11
CA LEU A 105 -4.49 -2.90 -15.71
C LEU A 105 -3.47 -3.02 -16.84
N TYR A 106 -3.72 -3.82 -17.88
CA TYR A 106 -2.83 -3.92 -19.02
C TYR A 106 -3.03 -2.74 -19.99
N ASN A 107 -2.06 -1.85 -20.04
CA ASN A 107 -2.06 -0.71 -20.96
C ASN A 107 -0.62 -0.38 -21.41
N PRO A 108 -0.21 -0.86 -22.60
CA PRO A 108 1.18 -0.75 -23.06
C PRO A 108 1.66 0.68 -23.33
N ASP A 109 0.72 1.64 -23.51
CA ASP A 109 1.03 3.04 -23.75
C ASP A 109 1.38 3.82 -22.50
N HIS A 110 1.23 3.21 -21.30
CA HIS A 110 1.47 3.87 -20.01
C HIS A 110 2.45 3.08 -19.15
N ASP A 111 3.16 3.79 -18.28
CA ASP A 111 4.10 3.13 -17.36
C ASP A 111 3.40 2.47 -16.18
N PHE A 112 2.21 2.98 -15.83
CA PHE A 112 1.36 2.47 -14.74
C PHE A 112 -0.11 2.55 -15.15
N SER A 113 -0.92 1.61 -14.67
CA SER A 113 -2.37 1.69 -14.75
C SER A 113 -2.97 1.49 -13.37
N LEU A 114 -4.02 2.25 -13.05
CA LEU A 114 -4.67 2.26 -11.74
C LEU A 114 -6.15 1.88 -11.87
N VAL A 115 -6.61 0.98 -11.02
CA VAL A 115 -8.01 0.63 -10.84
C VAL A 115 -8.52 1.07 -9.47
N GLN A 116 -9.84 1.03 -9.28
CA GLN A 116 -10.44 1.35 -8.00
C GLN A 116 -10.41 0.15 -7.06
N LEU A 117 -10.27 0.45 -5.78
CA LEU A 117 -10.30 -0.51 -4.68
C LEU A 117 -11.45 -0.18 -3.73
N VAL A 118 -12.12 -1.20 -3.23
CA VAL A 118 -13.03 -1.09 -2.08
C VAL A 118 -12.56 -2.01 -0.96
N LYS A 119 -12.73 -1.54 0.27
CA LYS A 119 -12.51 -2.38 1.45
C LYS A 119 -13.81 -3.09 1.80
N LYS A 120 -13.69 -4.37 2.09
CA LYS A 120 -14.80 -5.22 2.50
C LYS A 120 -14.55 -5.76 3.89
N GLN A 121 -15.48 -5.51 4.80
CA GLN A 121 -15.49 -6.06 6.14
C GLN A 121 -16.82 -6.77 6.34
N ASN A 122 -16.82 -8.08 6.52
CA ASN A 122 -18.02 -8.91 6.51
C ASN A 122 -18.83 -8.68 5.22
N ASN A 123 -20.08 -8.15 5.34
CA ASN A 123 -20.93 -7.80 4.19
C ASN A 123 -20.91 -6.31 3.85
N ASP A 124 -20.16 -5.50 4.59
CA ASP A 124 -20.12 -4.06 4.39
C ASP A 124 -18.98 -3.70 3.43
N LEU A 125 -19.29 -2.82 2.48
CA LEU A 125 -18.32 -2.23 1.55
C LEU A 125 -18.07 -0.77 1.92
N THR A 126 -16.82 -0.36 1.96
CA THR A 126 -16.51 1.05 2.07
C THR A 126 -16.99 1.79 0.83
N LYS A 127 -17.37 3.07 1.01
CA LYS A 127 -17.69 3.92 -0.15
C LYS A 127 -16.44 4.05 -1.02
N PRO A 128 -16.51 3.69 -2.32
CA PRO A 128 -15.37 3.83 -3.21
C PRO A 128 -15.02 5.30 -3.40
N TYR A 129 -13.74 5.57 -3.58
CA TYR A 129 -13.27 6.87 -4.03
C TYR A 129 -13.06 6.80 -5.54
N PHE A 130 -13.73 7.65 -6.29
CA PHE A 130 -13.56 7.72 -7.73
C PHE A 130 -12.53 8.78 -8.09
N TYR A 131 -11.43 8.35 -8.69
CA TYR A 131 -10.45 9.25 -9.29
C TYR A 131 -11.05 9.88 -10.57
N LYS A 132 -10.48 11.01 -10.97
CA LYS A 132 -10.78 11.52 -12.32
C LYS A 132 -10.18 10.56 -13.34
N CYS A 133 -11.03 9.91 -14.13
CA CYS A 133 -10.61 9.02 -15.20
C CYS A 133 -9.72 9.71 -16.23
N GLY A 134 -8.85 8.95 -16.86
CA GLY A 134 -8.00 9.42 -17.93
C GLY A 134 -6.52 9.13 -17.65
N GLU A 135 -5.69 10.10 -17.96
CA GLU A 135 -4.24 10.03 -17.76
C GLU A 135 -3.80 11.17 -16.85
N ILE A 136 -2.81 10.88 -16.00
CA ILE A 136 -2.14 11.87 -15.17
C ILE A 136 -0.62 11.64 -15.24
N ASN A 137 0.16 12.71 -15.20
CA ASN A 137 1.59 12.64 -15.05
C ASN A 137 1.94 12.07 -13.66
N THR A 138 2.95 11.20 -13.58
CA THR A 138 3.35 10.54 -12.33
C THR A 138 3.72 11.51 -11.22
N LYS A 139 4.41 12.62 -11.55
CA LYS A 139 4.79 13.65 -10.56
C LYS A 139 3.56 14.30 -9.93
N ASP A 140 2.52 14.58 -10.72
CA ASP A 140 1.27 15.15 -10.21
C ASP A 140 0.49 14.12 -9.38
N PHE A 141 0.51 12.85 -9.79
CA PHE A 141 -0.07 11.77 -8.99
C PHE A 141 0.62 11.63 -7.63
N ILE A 142 1.98 11.63 -7.60
CA ILE A 142 2.76 11.62 -6.37
C ILE A 142 2.41 12.80 -5.47
N LYS A 143 2.26 14.02 -6.02
CA LYS A 143 1.86 15.19 -5.23
C LYS A 143 0.50 15.00 -4.57
N LEU A 144 -0.50 14.48 -5.29
CA LEU A 144 -1.83 14.20 -4.75
C LEU A 144 -1.77 13.18 -3.61
N GLU A 145 -0.96 12.14 -3.75
CA GLU A 145 -0.75 11.13 -2.70
C GLU A 145 -0.04 11.73 -1.48
N LEU A 146 1.08 12.43 -1.67
CA LEU A 146 1.83 13.06 -0.58
C LEU A 146 1.02 14.13 0.17
N GLU A 147 0.11 14.79 -0.51
CA GLU A 147 -0.86 15.70 0.10
C GLU A 147 -2.06 14.96 0.74
N MET A 148 -2.14 13.62 0.62
CA MET A 148 -3.28 12.82 1.06
C MET A 148 -4.61 13.34 0.50
N LYS A 149 -4.60 13.82 -0.75
CA LYS A 149 -5.80 14.27 -1.47
C LYS A 149 -6.53 13.13 -2.15
N ILE A 150 -5.85 12.01 -2.35
CA ILE A 150 -6.39 10.77 -2.88
C ILE A 150 -6.08 9.62 -1.92
N PRO A 151 -7.01 8.67 -1.69
CA PRO A 151 -6.69 7.41 -1.04
C PRO A 151 -5.96 6.55 -2.07
N PHE A 152 -4.81 6.02 -1.72
CA PHE A 152 -3.99 5.21 -2.62
C PHE A 152 -3.48 3.97 -1.88
N ASN A 153 -3.48 2.84 -2.59
CA ASN A 153 -2.84 1.61 -2.14
C ASN A 153 -2.03 1.04 -3.31
N PHE A 154 -0.83 0.54 -3.05
CA PHE A 154 0.11 0.06 -4.06
C PHE A 154 -0.45 -1.09 -4.91
N VAL A 155 -1.34 -1.93 -4.36
CA VAL A 155 -1.98 -3.05 -5.08
C VAL A 155 -2.96 -2.61 -6.18
N GLN A 156 -3.34 -1.33 -6.20
CA GLN A 156 -4.22 -0.78 -7.25
C GLN A 156 -3.50 -0.56 -8.59
N LEU A 157 -2.16 -0.62 -8.59
CA LEU A 157 -1.34 -0.33 -9.78
C LEU A 157 -0.83 -1.59 -10.46
N SER A 158 -0.77 -1.52 -11.80
CA SER A 158 0.23 -2.28 -12.55
C SER A 158 1.50 -1.44 -12.69
N TYR A 159 2.64 -2.10 -12.61
CA TYR A 159 3.96 -1.49 -12.64
C TYR A 159 4.73 -2.02 -13.84
N LYS A 160 5.24 -1.15 -14.70
CA LYS A 160 6.09 -1.56 -15.81
C LYS A 160 7.35 -2.26 -15.28
N THR A 161 7.54 -3.51 -15.63
CA THR A 161 8.61 -4.38 -15.11
C THR A 161 10.01 -3.80 -15.36
N ASP A 162 10.22 -3.19 -16.52
CA ASP A 162 11.47 -2.56 -16.87
C ASP A 162 11.85 -1.43 -15.91
N ILE A 163 10.88 -0.63 -15.44
CA ILE A 163 11.14 0.41 -14.44
C ILE A 163 11.65 -0.21 -13.15
N ILE A 164 10.96 -1.25 -12.67
CA ILE A 164 11.30 -1.92 -11.41
C ILE A 164 12.71 -2.53 -11.50
N LYS A 165 12.99 -3.28 -12.59
CA LYS A 165 14.26 -3.99 -12.77
C LYS A 165 15.42 -3.04 -13.05
N LYS A 166 15.24 -2.06 -13.95
CA LYS A 166 16.28 -1.09 -14.32
C LYS A 166 16.78 -0.27 -13.14
N HIS A 167 15.87 0.08 -12.21
CA HIS A 167 16.19 0.88 -11.04
C HIS A 167 16.39 0.04 -9.78
N ASN A 168 16.40 -1.30 -9.90
CA ASN A 168 16.57 -2.25 -8.79
C ASN A 168 15.65 -1.94 -7.60
N LEU A 169 14.39 -1.61 -7.91
CA LEU A 169 13.41 -1.25 -6.89
C LEU A 169 12.97 -2.48 -6.09
N LYS A 170 12.94 -2.34 -4.78
CA LYS A 170 12.58 -3.39 -3.84
C LYS A 170 11.72 -2.86 -2.70
N PHE A 171 10.86 -3.71 -2.17
CA PHE A 171 10.25 -3.46 -0.87
C PHE A 171 11.30 -3.48 0.23
N ARG A 172 11.21 -2.58 1.16
CA ARG A 172 12.10 -2.55 2.34
C ARG A 172 11.80 -3.72 3.26
N GLU A 173 12.82 -4.48 3.62
CA GLU A 173 12.72 -5.63 4.53
C GLU A 173 13.07 -5.24 5.98
N ASP A 174 13.60 -4.03 6.17
CA ASP A 174 14.04 -3.48 7.46
C ASP A 174 12.95 -2.70 8.20
N VAL A 175 11.75 -2.59 7.64
CA VAL A 175 10.64 -1.81 8.21
C VAL A 175 9.36 -2.64 8.33
N ASN A 176 8.51 -2.28 9.29
CA ASN A 176 7.22 -2.94 9.50
C ASN A 176 6.03 -2.13 8.95
N TYR A 177 6.26 -0.89 8.53
CA TYR A 177 5.23 0.02 8.02
C TYR A 177 5.80 0.94 6.96
N GLY A 178 5.04 1.13 5.88
CA GLY A 178 5.35 2.08 4.83
C GLY A 178 6.25 1.54 3.73
N GLU A 179 6.60 0.25 3.76
CA GLU A 179 7.32 -0.44 2.69
C GLU A 179 6.58 -0.36 1.35
N ASP A 180 5.25 -0.40 1.40
CA ASP A 180 4.34 -0.28 0.28
C ASP A 180 4.35 1.12 -0.34
N THR A 181 4.24 2.14 0.50
CA THR A 181 4.29 3.55 0.09
C THR A 181 5.67 3.90 -0.47
N ASP A 182 6.75 3.48 0.20
CA ASP A 182 8.13 3.71 -0.25
C ASP A 182 8.36 3.10 -1.63
N PHE A 183 7.99 1.84 -1.82
CA PHE A 183 8.11 1.14 -3.10
C PHE A 183 7.32 1.83 -4.20
N ALA A 184 6.02 2.07 -3.98
CA ALA A 184 5.14 2.60 -5.00
C ALA A 184 5.54 4.03 -5.43
N ILE A 185 5.86 4.90 -4.47
CA ILE A 185 6.25 6.28 -4.77
C ILE A 185 7.62 6.32 -5.48
N LYS A 186 8.58 5.49 -5.08
CA LYS A 186 9.84 5.34 -5.80
C LYS A 186 9.61 4.85 -7.23
N ALA A 187 8.78 3.83 -7.43
CA ALA A 187 8.46 3.33 -8.78
C ALA A 187 7.84 4.42 -9.64
N LEU A 188 6.81 5.10 -9.16
CA LEU A 188 6.16 6.22 -9.84
C LEU A 188 7.14 7.33 -10.22
N SER A 189 8.15 7.60 -9.39
CA SER A 189 9.15 8.66 -9.65
C SER A 189 10.09 8.39 -10.81
N TYR A 190 10.10 7.17 -11.36
CA TYR A 190 10.88 6.78 -12.53
C TYR A 190 10.04 6.64 -13.82
N GLY A 191 8.72 6.74 -13.71
CA GLY A 191 7.83 6.74 -14.86
C GLY A 191 7.29 8.11 -15.21
N ASN A 192 6.45 8.16 -16.25
CA ASN A 192 5.93 9.40 -16.82
C ASN A 192 4.41 9.52 -16.66
N SER A 193 3.68 8.42 -16.78
CA SER A 193 2.20 8.46 -16.86
C SER A 193 1.53 7.34 -16.07
N VAL A 194 0.36 7.66 -15.53
CA VAL A 194 -0.57 6.73 -14.90
C VAL A 194 -1.90 6.79 -15.66
N LYS A 195 -2.34 5.66 -16.21
CA LYS A 195 -3.70 5.50 -16.72
C LYS A 195 -4.64 5.21 -15.56
N ILE A 196 -5.73 5.95 -15.45
CA ILE A 196 -6.70 5.80 -14.36
C ILE A 196 -8.01 5.24 -14.92
N SER A 197 -8.43 4.07 -14.44
CA SER A 197 -9.76 3.49 -14.64
C SER A 197 -10.65 3.75 -13.43
N ASN A 198 -11.96 3.95 -13.61
CA ASN A 198 -12.95 4.02 -12.54
C ASN A 198 -13.59 2.65 -12.21
N GLU A 199 -13.12 1.59 -12.86
CA GLU A 199 -13.60 0.25 -12.56
C GLU A 199 -13.13 -0.20 -11.17
N ILE A 200 -14.08 -0.62 -10.34
CA ILE A 200 -13.81 -1.24 -9.04
C ILE A 200 -13.54 -2.71 -9.32
N THR A 201 -12.29 -3.10 -9.28
CA THR A 201 -11.88 -4.46 -9.61
C THR A 201 -11.05 -5.14 -8.53
N TYR A 202 -10.65 -4.40 -7.49
CA TYR A 202 -9.89 -4.93 -6.35
C TYR A 202 -10.73 -4.84 -5.06
N TYR A 203 -10.85 -5.96 -4.35
CA TYR A 203 -11.56 -6.08 -3.08
C TYR A 203 -10.57 -6.41 -1.98
N TYR A 204 -10.28 -5.40 -1.16
CA TYR A 204 -9.42 -5.52 0.01
C TYR A 204 -10.23 -6.05 1.19
N MET A 205 -9.87 -7.25 1.66
CA MET A 205 -10.58 -7.90 2.77
C MET A 205 -10.04 -7.43 4.12
N GLN A 206 -10.91 -6.97 4.99
CA GLN A 206 -10.54 -6.57 6.36
C GLN A 206 -10.91 -7.68 7.34
N HIS A 207 -9.92 -8.30 7.94
CA HIS A 207 -10.08 -9.33 8.97
C HIS A 207 -9.80 -8.76 10.36
N GLU A 208 -10.46 -9.30 11.39
CA GLU A 208 -10.25 -8.87 12.78
C GLU A 208 -8.81 -9.14 13.26
N GLU A 209 -8.17 -10.18 12.71
CA GLU A 209 -6.81 -10.62 13.02
C GLU A 209 -5.72 -9.92 12.18
N SER A 210 -6.08 -8.95 11.34
CA SER A 210 -5.13 -8.25 10.48
C SER A 210 -3.97 -7.65 11.29
N LEU A 211 -2.73 -7.79 10.77
CA LEU A 211 -1.48 -7.27 11.36
C LEU A 211 -1.56 -5.79 11.74
N ILE A 212 -2.43 -5.02 11.08
CA ILE A 212 -2.68 -3.60 11.38
C ILE A 212 -3.24 -3.41 12.79
N ASN A 213 -3.96 -4.41 13.33
CA ASN A 213 -4.65 -4.30 14.62
C ASN A 213 -3.76 -4.67 15.83
N THR A 214 -2.59 -5.27 15.63
CA THR A 214 -1.75 -5.83 16.72
C THR A 214 -0.61 -4.93 17.18
N SER A 215 -0.41 -3.75 16.60
CA SER A 215 0.82 -2.98 16.77
C SER A 215 0.73 -1.88 17.82
N LYS A 216 1.34 -2.11 18.97
CA LYS A 216 1.57 -1.11 20.04
C LYS A 216 2.44 0.05 19.51
N LEU A 217 1.86 1.24 19.28
CA LEU A 217 2.55 2.50 18.90
C LEU A 217 3.54 2.40 17.71
N LYS A 218 3.72 1.22 17.11
CA LYS A 218 4.65 0.98 15.99
C LYS A 218 4.24 1.72 14.71
N ARG A 219 2.99 2.19 14.58
CA ARG A 219 2.58 3.00 13.42
C ARG A 219 3.38 4.29 13.26
N PHE A 220 4.05 4.76 14.32
CA PHE A 220 4.99 5.87 14.18
C PHE A 220 6.30 5.50 13.48
N ASP A 221 6.62 4.20 13.34
CA ASP A 221 7.78 3.70 12.60
C ASP A 221 7.68 4.02 11.09
N TYR A 222 6.49 4.41 10.62
CA TYR A 222 6.27 4.96 9.29
C TYR A 222 6.97 6.30 9.06
N ILE A 223 7.22 7.10 10.10
CA ILE A 223 7.78 8.45 9.95
C ILE A 223 9.23 8.42 9.43
N PRO A 224 10.16 7.60 9.97
CA PRO A 224 11.48 7.42 9.38
C PRO A 224 11.47 7.01 7.91
N VAL A 225 10.54 6.13 7.49
CA VAL A 225 10.41 5.72 6.09
C VAL A 225 10.07 6.90 5.18
N LEU A 226 9.20 7.81 5.64
CA LEU A 226 8.91 9.04 4.90
C LEU A 226 10.10 10.01 4.88
N GLU A 227 10.92 10.06 5.94
CA GLU A 227 12.14 10.88 5.96
C GLU A 227 13.17 10.35 4.95
N ASP A 228 13.34 9.03 4.86
CA ASP A 228 14.21 8.38 3.86
C ASP A 228 13.68 8.63 2.43
N LEU A 229 12.37 8.57 2.24
CA LEU A 229 11.74 8.90 0.95
C LEU A 229 11.98 10.39 0.57
N ALA A 230 11.93 11.31 1.53
CA ALA A 230 12.26 12.70 1.29
C ALA A 230 13.74 12.89 0.92
N GLN A 231 14.65 12.13 1.55
CA GLN A 231 16.06 12.14 1.20
C GLN A 231 16.29 11.61 -0.22
N PHE A 232 15.62 10.51 -0.59
CA PHE A 232 15.65 9.99 -1.96
C PHE A 232 15.25 11.04 -3.01
N PHE A 233 14.21 11.84 -2.75
CA PHE A 233 13.82 12.91 -3.67
C PHE A 233 14.84 14.05 -3.74
N LYS A 234 15.51 14.39 -2.64
CA LYS A 234 16.61 15.37 -2.66
C LYS A 234 17.77 14.89 -3.52
N GLU A 235 18.15 13.63 -3.41
CA GLU A 235 19.21 13.03 -4.23
C GLU A 235 18.86 13.00 -5.72
N LYS A 236 17.56 12.97 -6.04
CA LYS A 236 17.04 13.13 -7.40
C LYS A 236 16.88 14.59 -7.88
N ASN A 237 17.26 15.58 -7.08
CA ASN A 237 17.00 17.01 -7.31
C ASN A 237 15.51 17.33 -7.50
N GLN A 238 14.64 16.64 -6.76
CA GLN A 238 13.18 16.85 -6.71
C GLN A 238 12.79 17.46 -5.36
N ASP A 239 13.36 18.62 -5.04
CA ASP A 239 13.21 19.29 -3.75
C ASP A 239 11.76 19.65 -3.43
N ASP A 240 10.93 19.91 -4.44
CA ASP A 240 9.50 20.20 -4.26
C ASP A 240 8.74 18.99 -3.66
N LEU A 241 9.05 17.76 -4.07
CA LEU A 241 8.48 16.54 -3.50
C LEU A 241 9.02 16.26 -2.10
N ALA A 242 10.32 16.46 -1.89
CA ALA A 242 10.95 16.34 -0.57
C ALA A 242 10.33 17.34 0.44
N GLU A 243 10.16 18.61 0.04
CA GLU A 243 9.51 19.61 0.89
C GLU A 243 8.07 19.22 1.22
N LEU A 244 7.33 18.70 0.23
CA LEU A 244 5.94 18.27 0.43
C LEU A 244 5.83 17.10 1.44
N ILE A 245 6.81 16.19 1.45
CA ILE A 245 6.87 15.13 2.46
C ILE A 245 7.03 15.75 3.85
N TYR A 246 7.99 16.67 4.05
CA TYR A 246 8.23 17.28 5.35
C TYR A 246 7.10 18.20 5.81
N THR A 247 6.43 18.89 4.88
CA THR A 247 5.44 19.90 5.23
C THR A 247 3.99 19.43 5.14
N SER A 248 3.70 18.31 4.49
CA SER A 248 2.35 17.76 4.37
C SER A 248 2.27 16.31 4.85
N ARG A 249 3.01 15.38 4.19
CA ARG A 249 2.82 13.94 4.41
C ARG A 249 3.17 13.51 5.84
N ILE A 250 4.36 13.89 6.34
CA ILE A 250 4.81 13.56 7.71
C ILE A 250 3.86 14.16 8.77
N PRO A 251 3.53 15.47 8.75
CA PRO A 251 2.58 16.03 9.72
C PRO A 251 1.21 15.33 9.71
N LYS A 252 0.67 15.03 8.53
CA LYS A 252 -0.62 14.32 8.42
C LYS A 252 -0.53 12.88 8.92
N ALA A 253 0.57 12.16 8.63
CA ALA A 253 0.79 10.81 9.14
C ALA A 253 0.91 10.79 10.68
N ILE A 254 1.66 11.73 11.26
CA ILE A 254 1.78 11.88 12.73
C ILE A 254 0.40 12.11 13.34
N PHE A 255 -0.33 13.10 12.83
CA PHE A 255 -1.63 13.48 13.37
C PHE A 255 -2.67 12.37 13.20
N GLY A 256 -2.66 11.67 12.06
CA GLY A 256 -3.52 10.53 11.80
C GLY A 256 -3.23 9.35 12.73
N ASN A 257 -1.96 8.98 12.90
CA ASN A 257 -1.56 7.89 13.80
C ASN A 257 -1.88 8.21 15.26
N MET A 258 -1.63 9.44 15.70
CA MET A 258 -2.02 9.89 17.04
C MET A 258 -3.53 9.73 17.27
N ASN A 259 -4.37 10.22 16.34
CA ASN A 259 -5.83 10.08 16.47
C ASN A 259 -6.27 8.61 16.40
N TYR A 260 -5.61 7.77 15.59
CA TYR A 260 -5.86 6.34 15.57
C TYR A 260 -5.61 5.70 16.95
N PHE A 261 -4.52 6.04 17.61
CA PHE A 261 -4.24 5.52 18.96
C PHE A 261 -5.27 5.99 19.98
N PHE A 262 -5.67 7.24 19.93
CA PHE A 262 -6.71 7.75 20.82
C PHE A 262 -8.08 7.10 20.56
N TYR A 263 -8.41 6.84 19.29
CA TYR A 263 -9.65 6.16 18.92
C TYR A 263 -9.69 4.71 19.43
N ASN A 264 -8.56 4.02 19.38
CA ASN A 264 -8.40 2.65 19.88
C ASN A 264 -8.00 2.60 21.37
N GLU A 265 -8.30 3.67 22.13
CA GLU A 265 -8.20 3.74 23.58
C GLU A 265 -6.80 3.48 24.16
N TYR A 266 -5.74 3.75 23.39
CA TYR A 266 -4.39 3.75 23.91
C TYR A 266 -4.21 4.80 24.99
N ASN A 267 -3.34 4.51 25.98
CA ASN A 267 -3.07 5.45 27.05
C ASN A 267 -2.50 6.76 26.50
N TYR A 268 -3.05 7.88 26.92
CA TYR A 268 -2.66 9.22 26.47
C TYR A 268 -1.18 9.50 26.73
N ASP A 269 -0.69 9.20 27.94
CA ASP A 269 0.69 9.50 28.32
C ASP A 269 1.69 8.65 27.53
N ASP A 270 1.36 7.39 27.24
CA ASP A 270 2.20 6.53 26.40
C ASP A 270 2.33 7.10 24.97
N VAL A 271 1.23 7.57 24.38
CA VAL A 271 1.24 8.18 23.04
C VAL A 271 2.07 9.46 23.04
N ILE A 272 1.86 10.36 24.03
CA ILE A 272 2.58 11.63 24.12
C ILE A 272 4.07 11.39 24.39
N ASN A 273 4.42 10.46 25.27
CA ASN A 273 5.82 10.10 25.56
C ASN A 273 6.51 9.58 24.29
N LYS A 274 5.84 8.70 23.52
CA LYS A 274 6.39 8.22 22.26
C LYS A 274 6.55 9.33 21.22
N MET A 275 5.62 10.28 21.17
CA MET A 275 5.74 11.45 20.30
C MET A 275 6.92 12.36 20.69
N ASN A 276 7.20 12.50 21.99
CA ASN A 276 8.37 13.25 22.48
C ASN A 276 9.68 12.52 22.15
N GLU A 277 9.74 11.18 22.40
CA GLU A 277 10.89 10.34 22.08
C GLU A 277 11.33 10.47 20.62
N LEU A 278 10.35 10.53 19.70
CA LEU A 278 10.58 10.58 18.25
C LEU A 278 10.62 12.01 17.69
N ASP A 279 10.61 13.05 18.52
CA ASP A 279 10.59 14.48 18.12
C ASP A 279 9.43 14.83 17.16
N LEU A 280 8.27 14.18 17.35
CA LEU A 280 7.14 14.34 16.44
C LEU A 280 6.44 15.68 16.56
N PHE A 281 6.51 16.37 17.69
CA PHE A 281 5.95 17.72 17.87
C PHE A 281 6.63 18.73 16.95
N ARG A 282 7.97 18.70 16.85
CA ARG A 282 8.72 19.56 15.92
C ARG A 282 8.40 19.22 14.47
N LYS A 283 8.29 17.92 14.12
CA LYS A 283 7.92 17.51 12.77
C LYS A 283 6.49 17.94 12.43
N LEU A 284 5.55 17.81 13.35
CA LEU A 284 4.16 18.22 13.20
C LEU A 284 4.03 19.75 12.99
N SER A 285 4.86 20.55 13.67
CA SER A 285 4.84 22.02 13.55
C SER A 285 5.21 22.54 12.15
N LYS A 286 5.85 21.71 11.32
CA LYS A 286 6.24 22.05 9.94
C LYS A 286 5.08 22.06 8.94
N PHE A 287 3.87 21.67 9.36
CA PHE A 287 2.74 21.57 8.44
C PHE A 287 2.47 22.86 7.69
N LYS A 288 2.39 22.72 6.35
CA LYS A 288 1.93 23.75 5.43
C LYS A 288 0.78 23.15 4.60
N GLY A 289 -0.41 23.72 4.69
CA GLY A 289 -1.57 23.18 3.97
C GLY A 289 -2.85 23.93 4.32
N ASP A 290 -3.98 23.23 4.26
CA ASP A 290 -5.28 23.82 4.50
C ASP A 290 -5.43 24.41 5.91
N LYS A 291 -6.22 25.49 5.99
CA LYS A 291 -6.41 26.27 7.23
C LYS A 291 -7.08 25.45 8.35
N LYS A 292 -8.01 24.56 8.00
CA LYS A 292 -8.77 23.77 8.98
C LYS A 292 -7.84 22.76 9.66
N PHE A 293 -7.01 22.06 8.90
CA PHE A 293 -6.06 21.10 9.45
C PHE A 293 -4.93 21.81 10.21
N SER A 294 -4.42 22.96 9.70
CA SER A 294 -3.48 23.83 10.42
C SER A 294 -4.00 24.24 11.79
N PHE A 295 -5.29 24.61 11.88
CA PHE A 295 -5.90 24.98 13.16
C PHE A 295 -5.93 23.80 14.15
N LYS A 296 -6.29 22.58 13.69
CA LYS A 296 -6.28 21.37 14.54
C LYS A 296 -4.88 21.08 15.08
N ILE A 297 -3.85 21.17 14.23
CA ILE A 297 -2.46 20.99 14.64
C ILE A 297 -2.05 22.04 15.66
N LYS A 298 -2.33 23.33 15.42
CA LYS A 298 -2.00 24.42 16.36
C LYS A 298 -2.67 24.23 17.72
N LEU A 299 -3.94 23.83 17.73
CA LEU A 299 -4.65 23.55 18.98
C LEU A 299 -3.98 22.41 19.76
N PHE A 300 -3.61 21.33 19.06
CA PHE A 300 -2.89 20.20 19.67
C PHE A 300 -1.50 20.64 20.20
N LEU A 301 -0.72 21.36 19.41
CA LEU A 301 0.61 21.83 19.82
C LEU A 301 0.57 22.81 20.98
N LEU A 302 -0.49 23.63 21.08
CA LEU A 302 -0.67 24.59 22.19
C LEU A 302 -0.94 23.86 23.51
N ASN A 303 -1.81 22.87 23.50
CA ASN A 303 -2.15 22.07 24.67
C ASN A 303 -2.67 20.68 24.28
N PRO A 304 -1.78 19.66 24.21
CA PRO A 304 -2.15 18.29 23.82
C PRO A 304 -3.23 17.69 24.69
N ASN A 305 -3.22 17.95 26.01
CA ASN A 305 -4.22 17.43 26.92
C ASN A 305 -5.61 18.03 26.69
N LEU A 306 -5.70 19.36 26.50
CA LEU A 306 -6.96 20.02 26.15
C LEU A 306 -7.50 19.50 24.82
N TYR A 307 -6.62 19.32 23.83
CA TYR A 307 -7.01 18.71 22.55
C TYR A 307 -7.61 17.31 22.75
N TYR A 308 -6.96 16.46 23.55
CA TYR A 308 -7.43 15.12 23.85
C TYR A 308 -8.80 15.10 24.54
N ILE A 309 -9.02 15.99 25.52
CA ILE A 309 -10.31 16.12 26.22
C ILE A 309 -11.42 16.50 25.23
N ILE A 310 -11.16 17.51 24.39
CA ILE A 310 -12.12 17.94 23.35
C ILE A 310 -12.38 16.80 22.37
N TRP A 311 -11.31 16.18 21.86
CA TRP A 311 -11.40 15.06 20.93
C TRP A 311 -12.24 13.91 21.52
N LYS A 312 -12.00 13.51 22.76
CA LYS A 312 -12.73 12.43 23.45
C LYS A 312 -14.24 12.74 23.58
N LYS A 313 -14.59 14.01 23.79
CA LYS A 313 -15.98 14.44 23.87
C LYS A 313 -16.71 14.38 22.52
N PHE A 314 -16.01 14.61 21.42
CA PHE A 314 -16.59 14.74 20.09
C PHE A 314 -16.18 13.62 19.11
N LYS A 315 -15.47 12.56 19.56
CA LYS A 315 -14.95 11.49 18.69
C LYS A 315 -16.02 10.80 17.82
N ASN A 316 -17.28 10.78 18.27
CA ASN A 316 -18.40 10.18 17.52
C ASN A 316 -19.10 11.18 16.58
N SER A 317 -18.65 12.43 16.50
CA SER A 317 -19.21 13.50 15.66
C SER A 317 -18.24 14.00 14.59
N ILE A 318 -17.05 13.40 14.54
CA ILE A 318 -15.96 13.71 13.60
C ILE A 318 -15.77 12.53 12.64
#